data_8b6a56b2dfdcfac072398a95c58907a8
#
_entry.id   8b6a56b2dfdcfac072398a95c58907a8
#
_cell.length_a   1.000
_cell.length_b   1.000
_cell.length_c   1.000
_cell.angle_alpha   90.00
_cell.angle_beta   90.00
_cell.angle_gamma   90.00
#
_symmetry.space_group_name_H-M   'P 1'
#
loop_
_entity.id
_entity.type
_entity.pdbx_description
1 polymer ?
#
loop_
_entity_poly.entity_id
_entity_poly.type
_entity_poly.pdbx_seq_one_letter_code
_entity_poly.pdbx_strand_id
1 'polypeptide(L)'
;MNKTILALAISMMASGAAVAGGDFGLEVQNLLRAQSFKFFGVVKPLTASETVSVSRAPGQTPKDLIKLAPGLNAEFVTRKAGQNSDQMAFWPNDIKPTHIITCIEDFRDPVDNVVGAYPNGQVKFGPSIQRVNLKTGAVETILRGLSSCDGIRRTPWNTIVATEERDDGGLYEILNPLAISELTVVTRGASDIIDSTGATVAGQVEYRGAVGKLAWEGLDLSQQGVVYYGDEERPGSGGANADGGSLFKFVPSTVWDGTVVTSLSQSPLVAGNVYAYQASCQNRTSSSFPQFGQGCEIGEGAWVKVDPANLRTSADANSATGFYRPEDGHFDPLYTGSGVKFCWTNTGNAGAKNYGEVNCVMDTNPVGTGEVTIDNPAVNAHGLTYLADSAEAKGFAVAAANRMVEGDTDLNQPDNLAFQPVTGNMYVIEDNPFGDVWACLRDSNDRDIKTDGCVKILSVRDGSAEPTGFTFSGDGKTAYVHVQHSSDTACVDGSDCANNDGYPTDDLVKITGFKINGK
;
A
#
# COMPACT_ATOMS: atom_id res chain seq x y z
N MET A 1 -5.79 18.15 -16.78
CA MET A 1 -4.91 18.77 -17.83
C MET A 1 -5.79 19.37 -18.91
N ASN A 2 -5.52 20.58 -19.37
CA ASN A 2 -6.38 21.23 -20.37
C ASN A 2 -6.29 20.44 -21.70
N LYS A 3 -7.42 19.96 -22.22
CA LYS A 3 -7.52 19.28 -23.53
C LYS A 3 -6.81 20.04 -24.67
N THR A 4 -6.58 21.31 -24.49
CA THR A 4 -5.87 22.20 -25.42
C THR A 4 -4.38 21.89 -25.58
N ILE A 5 -3.72 21.30 -24.58
CA ILE A 5 -2.27 21.01 -24.65
C ILE A 5 -2.02 19.73 -25.45
N LEU A 6 -2.88 18.73 -25.29
CA LEU A 6 -2.80 17.50 -26.09
C LEU A 6 -3.17 17.78 -27.55
N ALA A 7 -4.21 18.60 -27.78
CA ALA A 7 -4.58 19.05 -29.12
C ALA A 7 -3.47 19.86 -29.81
N LEU A 8 -2.66 20.62 -29.06
CA LEU A 8 -1.55 21.41 -29.64
C LEU A 8 -0.37 20.50 -30.04
N ALA A 9 -0.10 19.43 -29.28
CA ALA A 9 0.91 18.43 -29.67
C ALA A 9 0.50 17.68 -30.96
N ILE A 10 -0.79 17.33 -31.07
CA ILE A 10 -1.33 16.64 -32.25
C ILE A 10 -1.42 17.60 -33.46
N SER A 11 -1.72 18.88 -33.27
CA SER A 11 -1.83 19.84 -34.40
C SER A 11 -0.46 20.25 -34.99
N MET A 12 0.63 20.12 -34.24
CA MET A 12 1.98 20.32 -34.79
C MET A 12 2.50 19.14 -35.59
N MET A 13 1.91 17.95 -35.45
CA MET A 13 2.27 16.76 -36.23
C MET A 13 1.56 16.69 -37.59
N ALA A 14 0.53 17.50 -37.83
CA ALA A 14 -0.28 17.44 -39.05
C ALA A 14 0.28 18.20 -40.26
N SER A 15 1.46 18.81 -40.14
CA SER A 15 2.05 19.60 -41.26
C SER A 15 3.51 19.26 -41.52
N GLY A 16 3.82 18.04 -41.91
CA GLY A 16 5.15 17.71 -42.41
C GLY A 16 5.38 16.25 -42.68
N ALA A 17 5.67 15.92 -43.92
CA ALA A 17 6.29 14.69 -44.45
C ALA A 17 6.27 13.45 -43.57
N ALA A 18 5.88 12.31 -44.16
CA ALA A 18 5.94 10.99 -43.53
C ALA A 18 7.34 10.68 -43.01
N VAL A 19 7.60 11.09 -41.76
CA VAL A 19 8.67 10.57 -40.95
C VAL A 19 8.14 9.24 -40.42
N ALA A 20 8.91 8.18 -40.52
CA ALA A 20 8.64 6.90 -39.85
C ALA A 20 8.13 7.20 -38.44
N GLY A 21 6.89 6.77 -38.14
CA GLY A 21 6.16 7.22 -36.95
C GLY A 21 7.02 7.07 -35.72
N GLY A 22 7.25 8.19 -35.00
CA GLY A 22 7.90 8.17 -33.70
C GLY A 22 7.07 7.31 -32.74
N ASP A 23 7.73 6.63 -31.85
CA ASP A 23 7.08 5.92 -30.76
C ASP A 23 6.36 6.92 -29.86
N PHE A 24 5.02 6.85 -29.85
CA PHE A 24 4.20 7.81 -29.10
C PHE A 24 4.50 7.76 -27.59
N GLY A 25 4.71 6.57 -27.02
CA GLY A 25 5.06 6.41 -25.63
C GLY A 25 6.40 7.10 -25.30
N LEU A 26 7.40 6.94 -26.14
CA LEU A 26 8.69 7.63 -26.00
C LEU A 26 8.55 9.15 -26.11
N GLU A 27 7.69 9.64 -26.99
CA GLU A 27 7.43 11.09 -27.12
C GLU A 27 6.77 11.65 -25.85
N VAL A 28 5.78 10.95 -25.28
CA VAL A 28 5.14 11.32 -24.01
C VAL A 28 6.18 11.30 -22.88
N GLN A 29 6.98 10.26 -22.75
CA GLN A 29 8.02 10.17 -21.75
C GLN A 29 9.04 11.32 -21.86
N ASN A 30 9.46 11.66 -23.06
CA ASN A 30 10.36 12.80 -23.30
C ASN A 30 9.71 14.13 -22.90
N LEU A 31 8.42 14.30 -23.17
CA LEU A 31 7.66 15.49 -22.75
C LEU A 31 7.60 15.60 -21.21
N LEU A 32 7.29 14.51 -20.54
CA LEU A 32 7.23 14.46 -19.07
C LEU A 32 8.58 14.75 -18.44
N ARG A 33 9.66 14.18 -19.00
CA ARG A 33 11.04 14.47 -18.58
C ARG A 33 11.42 15.95 -18.80
N ALA A 34 11.08 16.51 -19.94
CA ALA A 34 11.36 17.91 -20.26
C ALA A 34 10.55 18.90 -19.42
N GLN A 35 9.35 18.53 -18.99
CA GLN A 35 8.45 19.35 -18.19
C GLN A 35 8.25 18.83 -16.76
N SER A 36 9.17 18.03 -16.25
CA SER A 36 9.06 17.37 -14.94
C SER A 36 8.84 18.36 -13.79
N PHE A 37 9.46 19.54 -13.87
CA PHE A 37 9.23 20.60 -12.87
C PHE A 37 7.77 21.07 -12.84
N LYS A 38 7.13 21.15 -13.99
CA LYS A 38 5.73 21.58 -14.09
C LYS A 38 4.77 20.49 -13.59
N PHE A 39 5.02 19.24 -13.94
CA PHE A 39 4.11 18.13 -13.64
C PHE A 39 4.33 17.54 -12.25
N PHE A 40 5.58 17.36 -11.85
CA PHE A 40 5.95 16.64 -10.64
C PHE A 40 6.64 17.53 -9.59
N GLY A 41 6.92 18.79 -9.90
CA GLY A 41 7.66 19.66 -8.99
C GLY A 41 9.15 19.27 -8.84
N VAL A 42 9.67 18.43 -9.72
CA VAL A 42 11.04 17.91 -9.73
C VAL A 42 11.81 18.55 -10.89
N VAL A 43 12.98 19.12 -10.60
CA VAL A 43 13.77 19.91 -11.59
C VAL A 43 14.14 19.07 -12.82
N LYS A 44 14.57 17.83 -12.60
CA LYS A 44 14.92 16.87 -13.64
C LYS A 44 14.78 15.45 -13.06
N PRO A 45 14.11 14.52 -13.73
CA PRO A 45 14.03 13.13 -13.26
C PRO A 45 15.37 12.42 -13.45
N LEU A 46 15.51 11.28 -12.78
CA LEU A 46 16.60 10.35 -13.05
C LEU A 46 16.42 9.72 -14.43
N THR A 47 17.52 9.39 -15.06
CA THR A 47 17.54 8.76 -16.40
C THR A 47 17.83 7.27 -16.35
N ALA A 48 18.28 6.79 -15.20
CA ALA A 48 18.58 5.36 -14.95
C ALA A 48 18.66 5.10 -13.45
N SER A 49 18.34 3.87 -13.06
CA SER A 49 18.53 3.33 -11.74
C SER A 49 20.01 3.23 -11.37
N GLU A 50 20.32 3.04 -10.11
CA GLU A 50 21.66 2.64 -9.67
C GLU A 50 21.92 1.18 -10.09
N THR A 51 23.18 0.84 -10.23
CA THR A 51 23.61 -0.49 -10.65
C THR A 51 24.85 -0.98 -9.89
N VAL A 52 25.40 -0.11 -9.04
CA VAL A 52 26.58 -0.42 -8.23
C VAL A 52 26.18 -0.36 -6.77
N SER A 53 26.20 -1.53 -6.12
CA SER A 53 25.78 -1.64 -4.73
C SER A 53 26.73 -0.92 -3.78
N VAL A 54 26.15 -0.18 -2.86
CA VAL A 54 26.81 0.49 -1.74
C VAL A 54 26.13 0.03 -0.46
N SER A 55 26.78 -0.87 0.27
CA SER A 55 26.24 -1.37 1.52
C SER A 55 26.19 -0.29 2.60
N ARG A 56 25.23 -0.43 3.50
CA ARG A 56 25.04 0.45 4.66
C ARG A 56 26.26 0.40 5.59
N ALA A 57 26.76 1.58 6.00
CA ALA A 57 27.93 1.71 6.88
C ALA A 57 27.85 2.95 7.79
N PRO A 58 28.62 2.97 8.90
CA PRO A 58 28.75 4.15 9.76
C PRO A 58 29.24 5.38 8.99
N GLY A 59 28.80 6.56 9.41
CA GLY A 59 29.27 7.85 8.88
C GLY A 59 28.75 8.22 7.48
N GLN A 60 27.98 7.37 6.83
CA GLN A 60 27.33 7.69 5.57
C GLN A 60 26.28 8.79 5.73
N THR A 61 26.02 9.48 4.63
CA THR A 61 24.89 10.41 4.46
C THR A 61 23.79 9.74 3.62
N PRO A 62 22.56 10.25 3.61
CA PRO A 62 21.51 9.68 2.76
C PRO A 62 21.90 9.56 1.28
N LYS A 63 22.75 10.46 0.77
CA LYS A 63 23.24 10.43 -0.62
C LYS A 63 24.15 9.26 -0.94
N ASP A 64 24.71 8.61 0.07
CA ASP A 64 25.50 7.41 -0.11
C ASP A 64 24.61 6.19 -0.32
N LEU A 65 23.37 6.23 0.17
CA LEU A 65 22.42 5.10 0.13
C LEU A 65 21.32 5.28 -0.92
N ILE A 66 20.98 6.52 -1.26
CA ILE A 66 19.94 6.83 -2.26
C ILE A 66 20.44 7.87 -3.25
N LYS A 67 20.08 7.68 -4.51
CA LYS A 67 20.23 8.67 -5.58
C LYS A 67 18.89 9.39 -5.75
N LEU A 68 18.93 10.70 -5.73
CA LEU A 68 17.75 11.55 -5.87
C LEU A 68 17.79 12.36 -7.16
N ALA A 69 16.61 12.60 -7.71
CA ALA A 69 16.42 13.56 -8.78
C ALA A 69 16.93 14.97 -8.37
N PRO A 70 17.64 15.68 -9.25
CA PRO A 70 18.15 17.02 -8.96
C PRO A 70 17.08 17.97 -8.44
N GLY A 71 17.39 18.68 -7.36
CA GLY A 71 16.47 19.58 -6.67
C GLY A 71 15.78 18.97 -5.44
N LEU A 72 15.80 17.64 -5.31
CA LEU A 72 15.43 16.96 -4.07
C LEU A 72 16.63 16.88 -3.13
N ASN A 73 16.36 16.88 -1.83
CA ASN A 73 17.35 16.73 -0.77
C ASN A 73 16.87 15.70 0.23
N ALA A 74 17.81 14.98 0.84
CA ALA A 74 17.53 13.99 1.86
C ALA A 74 18.32 14.25 3.14
N GLU A 75 17.70 13.90 4.27
CA GLU A 75 18.32 13.85 5.59
C GLU A 75 17.82 12.62 6.33
N PHE A 76 18.67 12.00 7.14
CA PHE A 76 18.22 10.94 8.04
C PHE A 76 17.31 11.52 9.12
N VAL A 77 16.14 10.92 9.32
CA VAL A 77 15.36 11.11 10.53
C VAL A 77 15.97 10.28 11.64
N THR A 78 16.24 9.02 11.34
CA THR A 78 16.93 8.07 12.21
C THR A 78 17.62 6.99 11.39
N ARG A 79 18.64 6.38 11.97
CA ARG A 79 19.29 5.15 11.50
C ARG A 79 19.06 3.98 12.46
N LYS A 80 17.99 4.08 13.29
CA LYS A 80 17.70 3.20 14.44
C LYS A 80 16.31 2.57 14.36
N ALA A 81 15.59 2.75 13.25
CA ALA A 81 14.36 1.99 13.01
C ALA A 81 14.69 0.49 12.96
N GLY A 82 13.77 -0.37 13.31
CA GLY A 82 14.00 -1.82 13.21
C GLY A 82 14.25 -2.22 11.77
N GLN A 83 15.08 -3.25 11.57
CA GLN A 83 15.30 -3.85 10.26
C GLN A 83 13.95 -4.34 9.69
N ASN A 84 13.83 -4.32 8.37
CA ASN A 84 12.59 -4.61 7.65
C ASN A 84 11.46 -3.63 8.01
N SER A 85 11.82 -2.34 8.23
CA SER A 85 10.80 -1.29 8.37
C SER A 85 10.06 -1.09 7.06
N ASP A 86 8.75 -1.23 7.07
CA ASP A 86 7.92 -1.07 5.90
C ASP A 86 6.97 0.12 6.03
N GLN A 87 5.68 -0.09 5.84
CA GLN A 87 4.71 0.98 5.77
C GLN A 87 4.65 1.83 7.04
N MET A 88 4.23 3.07 6.87
CA MET A 88 4.22 4.04 7.96
C MET A 88 2.97 4.92 7.95
N ALA A 89 2.58 5.39 9.14
CA ALA A 89 1.50 6.33 9.35
C ALA A 89 1.95 7.52 10.18
N PHE A 90 1.50 8.72 9.82
CA PHE A 90 1.75 9.93 10.60
C PHE A 90 0.86 10.03 11.84
N TRP A 91 1.44 10.56 12.92
CA TRP A 91 0.71 10.86 14.15
C TRP A 91 1.04 12.25 14.68
N PRO A 92 0.07 13.04 15.19
CA PRO A 92 -1.36 12.77 15.28
C PRO A 92 -2.15 13.07 14.00
N ASN A 93 -1.52 13.63 12.99
CA ASN A 93 -2.13 13.95 11.67
C ASN A 93 -1.03 14.18 10.62
N ASP A 94 -1.42 14.22 9.35
CA ASP A 94 -0.50 14.30 8.22
C ASP A 94 0.04 15.71 7.98
N ILE A 95 -0.67 16.75 8.48
CA ILE A 95 -0.29 18.17 8.23
C ILE A 95 0.84 18.62 9.18
N LYS A 96 0.79 18.19 10.43
CA LYS A 96 1.78 18.52 11.46
C LYS A 96 2.14 17.27 12.26
N PRO A 97 2.72 16.27 11.62
CA PRO A 97 3.11 15.06 12.33
C PRO A 97 4.22 15.34 13.34
N THR A 98 4.14 14.71 14.47
CA THR A 98 5.20 14.71 15.49
C THR A 98 5.94 13.38 15.53
N HIS A 99 5.28 12.31 15.10
CA HIS A 99 5.81 10.97 15.03
C HIS A 99 5.40 10.28 13.74
N ILE A 100 6.20 9.32 13.37
CA ILE A 100 5.84 8.24 12.44
C ILE A 100 5.62 6.99 13.29
N ILE A 101 4.57 6.24 12.97
CA ILE A 101 4.32 4.90 13.47
C ILE A 101 4.59 3.97 12.29
N THR A 102 5.49 3.01 12.46
CA THR A 102 5.95 2.13 11.39
C THR A 102 5.81 0.67 11.76
N CYS A 103 5.42 -0.15 10.80
CA CYS A 103 5.48 -1.60 10.86
C CYS A 103 6.92 -2.10 10.67
N ILE A 104 7.21 -3.24 11.26
CA ILE A 104 8.44 -4.01 11.06
C ILE A 104 8.00 -5.36 10.49
N GLU A 105 8.31 -5.56 9.22
CA GLU A 105 7.98 -6.77 8.48
C GLU A 105 9.01 -7.85 8.79
N ASP A 106 8.88 -8.46 9.96
CA ASP A 106 9.74 -9.55 10.38
C ASP A 106 8.94 -10.65 11.08
N PHE A 107 9.55 -11.82 11.11
CA PHE A 107 8.93 -12.97 11.77
C PHE A 107 8.81 -12.71 13.28
N ARG A 108 7.82 -13.37 13.87
CA ARG A 108 7.57 -13.35 15.32
C ARG A 108 8.61 -14.17 16.08
N ASP A 109 9.89 -13.79 15.93
CA ASP A 109 11.00 -14.48 16.56
C ASP A 109 11.30 -13.94 17.96
N PRO A 110 11.68 -14.81 18.91
CA PRO A 110 12.11 -14.36 20.22
C PRO A 110 13.37 -13.49 20.13
N VAL A 111 13.39 -12.39 20.88
CA VAL A 111 14.63 -11.63 21.10
C VAL A 111 15.64 -12.53 21.78
N ASP A 112 16.87 -12.59 21.26
CA ASP A 112 17.99 -13.39 21.79
C ASP A 112 17.71 -14.89 21.95
N ASN A 113 16.69 -15.42 21.28
CA ASN A 113 16.24 -16.82 21.42
C ASN A 113 16.00 -17.25 22.89
N VAL A 114 15.69 -16.30 23.78
CA VAL A 114 15.46 -16.56 25.20
C VAL A 114 13.97 -16.72 25.48
N VAL A 115 13.55 -17.93 25.76
CA VAL A 115 12.21 -18.21 26.28
C VAL A 115 12.11 -17.67 27.70
N GLY A 116 11.01 -16.96 28.01
CA GLY A 116 10.80 -16.43 29.35
C GLY A 116 11.49 -15.10 29.65
N ALA A 117 11.67 -14.27 28.62
CA ALA A 117 12.25 -12.92 28.75
C ALA A 117 11.43 -11.97 29.65
N TYR A 118 10.13 -12.21 29.82
CA TYR A 118 9.29 -11.47 30.77
C TYR A 118 9.21 -12.17 32.14
N PRO A 119 8.96 -11.42 33.23
CA PRO A 119 8.89 -11.96 34.59
C PRO A 119 7.89 -13.11 34.78
N ASN A 120 6.83 -13.17 33.98
CA ASN A 120 5.83 -14.24 34.01
C ASN A 120 6.19 -15.44 33.15
N GLY A 121 7.38 -15.46 32.53
CA GLY A 121 7.86 -16.54 31.67
C GLY A 121 7.39 -16.47 30.20
N GLN A 122 6.69 -15.41 29.81
CA GLN A 122 6.31 -15.18 28.42
C GLN A 122 7.53 -14.80 27.56
N VAL A 123 7.46 -15.11 26.27
CA VAL A 123 8.49 -14.78 25.29
C VAL A 123 8.46 -13.28 24.98
N LYS A 124 9.61 -12.64 24.94
CA LYS A 124 9.78 -11.31 24.38
C LYS A 124 10.13 -11.45 22.90
N PHE A 125 9.25 -11.01 22.03
CA PHE A 125 9.45 -11.02 20.58
C PHE A 125 10.22 -9.81 20.07
N GLY A 126 10.74 -9.86 18.85
CA GLY A 126 11.26 -8.70 18.12
C GLY A 126 10.22 -7.58 18.01
N PRO A 127 10.63 -6.37 17.59
CA PRO A 127 9.70 -5.26 17.37
C PRO A 127 8.74 -5.60 16.24
N SER A 128 7.46 -5.29 16.41
CA SER A 128 6.48 -5.36 15.31
C SER A 128 6.00 -3.97 14.90
N ILE A 129 5.82 -3.05 15.88
CA ILE A 129 5.48 -1.66 15.59
C ILE A 129 6.36 -0.75 16.44
N GLN A 130 6.92 0.25 15.77
CA GLN A 130 7.73 1.28 16.41
C GLN A 130 7.12 2.67 16.19
N ARG A 131 7.43 3.59 17.10
CA ARG A 131 7.20 5.02 16.89
C ARG A 131 8.53 5.75 16.79
N VAL A 132 8.63 6.63 15.80
CA VAL A 132 9.81 7.48 15.56
C VAL A 132 9.43 8.92 15.81
N ASN A 133 10.14 9.59 16.71
CA ASN A 133 9.96 11.02 16.96
C ASN A 133 10.65 11.83 15.85
N LEU A 134 9.87 12.55 15.04
CA LEU A 134 10.39 13.29 13.87
C LEU A 134 11.33 14.44 14.22
N LYS A 135 11.33 14.94 15.46
CA LYS A 135 12.21 16.02 15.89
C LYS A 135 13.55 15.51 16.41
N THR A 136 13.55 14.39 17.09
CA THR A 136 14.76 13.88 17.78
C THR A 136 15.37 12.65 17.12
N GLY A 137 14.62 11.97 16.23
CA GLY A 137 15.00 10.67 15.67
C GLY A 137 14.94 9.52 16.69
N ALA A 138 14.40 9.76 17.88
CA ALA A 138 14.24 8.71 18.90
C ALA A 138 13.24 7.65 18.42
N VAL A 139 13.60 6.38 18.58
CA VAL A 139 12.81 5.20 18.21
C VAL A 139 12.41 4.46 19.47
N GLU A 140 11.15 4.05 19.56
CA GLU A 140 10.61 3.25 20.65
C GLU A 140 9.73 2.13 20.10
N THR A 141 9.97 0.89 20.53
CA THR A 141 9.07 -0.24 20.25
C THR A 141 7.81 -0.10 21.09
N ILE A 142 6.65 -0.05 20.45
CA ILE A 142 5.35 0.10 21.12
C ILE A 142 4.54 -1.19 21.14
N LEU A 143 4.72 -2.05 20.13
CA LEU A 143 4.05 -3.35 20.06
C LEU A 143 5.01 -4.42 19.52
N ARG A 144 4.87 -5.62 20.08
CA ARG A 144 5.59 -6.84 19.71
C ARG A 144 4.61 -7.96 19.44
N GLY A 145 5.06 -9.04 18.81
CA GLY A 145 4.31 -10.29 18.71
C GLY A 145 3.33 -10.38 17.53
N LEU A 146 3.33 -9.42 16.61
CA LEU A 146 2.80 -9.61 15.25
C LEU A 146 3.83 -10.38 14.42
N SER A 147 3.41 -10.94 13.30
CA SER A 147 4.29 -11.63 12.35
C SER A 147 4.19 -10.94 11.00
N SER A 148 5.33 -10.48 10.47
CA SER A 148 5.38 -9.65 9.27
C SER A 148 4.38 -8.49 9.34
N CYS A 149 4.65 -7.49 10.20
CA CYS A 149 3.80 -6.30 10.24
C CYS A 149 4.08 -5.45 9.03
N ASP A 150 3.08 -5.21 8.19
CA ASP A 150 3.22 -4.48 6.94
C ASP A 150 2.26 -3.29 6.86
N GLY A 151 1.01 -3.50 6.44
CA GLY A 151 0.04 -2.43 6.29
C GLY A 151 -0.25 -1.67 7.58
N ILE A 152 -0.07 -0.36 7.55
CA ILE A 152 -0.37 0.50 8.70
C ILE A 152 -1.02 1.81 8.27
N ARG A 153 -2.13 2.19 8.94
CA ARG A 153 -2.82 3.46 8.65
C ARG A 153 -3.34 4.12 9.92
N ARG A 154 -3.39 5.44 9.89
CA ARG A 154 -4.14 6.20 10.87
C ARG A 154 -5.59 6.29 10.42
N THR A 155 -6.51 5.87 11.29
CA THR A 155 -7.94 5.89 10.98
C THR A 155 -8.51 7.30 11.01
N PRO A 156 -9.65 7.56 10.33
CA PRO A 156 -10.38 8.82 10.43
C PRO A 156 -10.83 9.16 11.86
N TRP A 157 -11.06 8.17 12.71
CA TRP A 157 -11.42 8.33 14.14
C TRP A 157 -10.22 8.37 15.08
N ASN A 158 -9.02 8.55 14.50
CA ASN A 158 -7.77 8.81 15.22
C ASN A 158 -7.27 7.67 16.11
N THR A 159 -7.32 6.45 15.57
CA THR A 159 -6.58 5.27 16.04
C THR A 159 -5.54 4.87 14.98
N ILE A 160 -4.69 3.89 15.28
CA ILE A 160 -3.81 3.24 14.30
C ILE A 160 -4.34 1.84 14.05
N VAL A 161 -4.40 1.42 12.80
CA VAL A 161 -4.56 0.02 12.41
C VAL A 161 -3.26 -0.49 11.82
N ALA A 162 -2.90 -1.72 12.13
CA ALA A 162 -1.73 -2.42 11.61
C ALA A 162 -2.07 -3.87 11.32
N THR A 163 -1.44 -4.45 10.33
CA THR A 163 -1.78 -5.75 9.78
C THR A 163 -0.60 -6.70 9.76
N GLU A 164 -0.86 -7.97 9.50
CA GLU A 164 0.15 -9.02 9.36
C GLU A 164 0.11 -9.57 7.94
N GLU A 165 1.22 -9.52 7.22
CA GLU A 165 1.42 -10.13 5.89
C GLU A 165 1.72 -11.62 6.04
N ARG A 166 0.71 -12.40 6.37
CA ARG A 166 0.73 -13.86 6.52
C ARG A 166 -0.62 -14.44 6.11
N ASP A 167 -0.66 -15.61 5.53
CA ASP A 167 -1.92 -16.26 5.07
C ASP A 167 -3.05 -16.24 6.10
N ASP A 168 -2.71 -16.27 7.38
CA ASP A 168 -3.64 -16.19 8.51
C ASP A 168 -3.55 -14.83 9.25
N GLY A 169 -2.95 -13.83 8.61
CA GLY A 169 -2.69 -12.51 9.18
C GLY A 169 -3.95 -11.79 9.60
N GLY A 170 -3.83 -11.02 10.65
CA GLY A 170 -4.91 -10.25 11.24
C GLY A 170 -4.70 -8.75 11.18
N LEU A 171 -5.78 -8.02 11.45
CA LEU A 171 -5.74 -6.57 11.65
C LEU A 171 -5.87 -6.25 13.14
N TYR A 172 -4.99 -5.39 13.65
CA TYR A 172 -4.98 -4.91 15.03
C TYR A 172 -5.19 -3.41 15.05
N GLU A 173 -6.00 -2.94 16.00
CA GLU A 173 -6.27 -1.51 16.18
C GLU A 173 -5.69 -1.03 17.52
N ILE A 174 -4.94 0.06 17.46
CA ILE A 174 -4.25 0.70 18.60
C ILE A 174 -4.93 2.02 18.92
N LEU A 175 -5.42 2.18 20.15
CA LEU A 175 -6.18 3.36 20.57
C LEU A 175 -5.36 4.65 20.49
N ASN A 176 -4.17 4.63 21.07
CA ASN A 176 -3.25 5.78 21.05
C ASN A 176 -1.80 5.31 21.08
N PRO A 177 -1.08 5.43 19.95
CA PRO A 177 0.30 4.94 19.85
C PRO A 177 1.30 5.70 20.72
N LEU A 178 0.94 6.87 21.28
CA LEU A 178 1.81 7.59 22.21
C LEU A 178 1.57 7.22 23.67
N ALA A 179 0.47 6.53 23.98
CA ALA A 179 0.12 6.13 25.34
C ALA A 179 0.61 4.71 25.71
N ILE A 180 1.13 3.96 24.74
CA ILE A 180 1.60 2.59 24.93
C ILE A 180 3.12 2.49 24.76
N SER A 181 3.71 1.51 25.42
CA SER A 181 5.13 1.17 25.28
C SER A 181 5.30 -0.31 25.61
N GLU A 182 6.06 -1.03 24.79
CA GLU A 182 6.39 -2.45 24.97
C GLU A 182 5.21 -3.38 25.28
N LEU A 183 4.07 -3.17 24.60
CA LEU A 183 2.99 -4.15 24.66
C LEU A 183 3.32 -5.36 23.76
N THR A 184 2.80 -6.53 24.13
CA THR A 184 3.01 -7.77 23.37
C THR A 184 1.68 -8.47 23.12
N VAL A 185 1.45 -8.81 21.85
CA VAL A 185 0.40 -9.77 21.45
C VAL A 185 0.89 -11.17 21.79
N VAL A 186 0.28 -11.82 22.77
CA VAL A 186 0.67 -13.18 23.20
C VAL A 186 0.16 -14.22 22.22
N THR A 187 -1.10 -14.08 21.81
CA THR A 187 -1.75 -14.99 20.87
C THR A 187 -2.18 -14.23 19.62
N ARG A 188 -1.61 -14.58 18.45
CA ARG A 188 -2.03 -14.00 17.17
C ARG A 188 -3.51 -14.29 16.90
N GLY A 189 -4.20 -13.33 16.31
CA GLY A 189 -5.65 -13.44 16.04
C GLY A 189 -6.52 -13.32 17.29
N ALA A 190 -5.98 -12.75 18.38
CA ALA A 190 -6.70 -12.46 19.62
C ALA A 190 -6.24 -11.13 20.25
N SER A 191 -7.08 -10.55 21.11
CA SER A 191 -6.76 -9.38 21.93
C SER A 191 -6.12 -9.80 23.27
N ASP A 192 -5.16 -10.73 23.21
CA ASP A 192 -4.41 -11.23 24.36
C ASP A 192 -3.11 -10.44 24.49
N ILE A 193 -3.17 -9.33 25.20
CA ILE A 193 -2.11 -8.33 25.27
C ILE A 193 -1.52 -8.29 26.69
N ILE A 194 -0.19 -8.24 26.78
CA ILE A 194 0.54 -8.03 28.04
C ILE A 194 1.47 -6.82 27.93
N ASP A 195 1.82 -6.25 29.07
CA ASP A 195 2.88 -5.25 29.18
C ASP A 195 4.27 -5.89 29.47
N SER A 196 5.30 -5.06 29.59
CA SER A 196 6.68 -5.48 29.86
C SER A 196 6.88 -6.17 31.23
N THR A 197 5.89 -6.12 32.13
CA THR A 197 5.88 -6.87 33.39
C THR A 197 5.22 -8.24 33.24
N GLY A 198 4.57 -8.51 32.09
CA GLY A 198 3.75 -9.68 31.84
C GLY A 198 2.32 -9.58 32.37
N ALA A 199 1.89 -8.38 32.80
CA ALA A 199 0.52 -8.16 33.21
C ALA A 199 -0.41 -7.93 32.01
N THR A 200 -1.63 -8.49 32.09
CA THR A 200 -2.64 -8.30 31.04
C THR A 200 -3.06 -6.85 30.91
N VAL A 201 -3.10 -6.35 29.66
CA VAL A 201 -3.55 -5.00 29.32
C VAL A 201 -4.76 -5.11 28.38
N ALA A 202 -5.84 -4.42 28.73
CA ALA A 202 -7.06 -4.42 27.93
C ALA A 202 -7.35 -3.03 27.33
N GLY A 203 -8.03 -2.99 26.18
CA GLY A 203 -8.58 -1.76 25.60
C GLY A 203 -7.57 -0.80 24.96
N GLN A 204 -6.27 -1.16 24.93
CA GLN A 204 -5.24 -0.35 24.25
C GLN A 204 -4.95 -0.87 22.84
N VAL A 205 -5.00 -2.17 22.65
CA VAL A 205 -4.82 -2.87 21.38
C VAL A 205 -5.89 -3.95 21.28
N GLU A 206 -6.58 -4.01 20.14
CA GLU A 206 -7.65 -4.98 19.89
C GLU A 206 -7.49 -5.64 18.50
N TYR A 207 -7.64 -6.95 18.47
CA TYR A 207 -7.76 -7.71 17.22
C TYR A 207 -9.13 -7.47 16.56
N ARG A 208 -9.15 -7.24 15.25
CA ARG A 208 -10.34 -6.91 14.46
C ARG A 208 -10.77 -8.07 13.55
N GLY A 209 -11.14 -9.19 14.12
CA GLY A 209 -11.51 -10.40 13.37
C GLY A 209 -12.68 -10.26 12.40
N ALA A 210 -13.52 -9.22 12.54
CA ALA A 210 -14.62 -8.95 11.63
C ALA A 210 -14.14 -8.52 10.23
N VAL A 211 -12.92 -8.00 10.11
CA VAL A 211 -12.33 -7.56 8.84
C VAL A 211 -11.77 -8.75 8.04
N GLY A 212 -11.50 -9.87 8.70
CA GLY A 212 -11.03 -11.11 8.10
C GLY A 212 -9.56 -11.40 8.33
N LYS A 213 -9.08 -12.46 7.67
CA LYS A 213 -7.69 -12.94 7.71
C LYS A 213 -7.19 -13.21 6.31
N LEU A 214 -6.00 -12.71 5.99
CA LEU A 214 -5.30 -12.90 4.71
C LEU A 214 -3.83 -12.50 4.84
N ALA A 215 -3.03 -12.60 3.79
CA ALA A 215 -1.74 -11.93 3.72
C ALA A 215 -2.02 -10.45 3.44
N TRP A 216 -1.98 -9.66 4.50
CA TRP A 216 -2.29 -8.24 4.43
C TRP A 216 -1.07 -7.46 3.97
N GLU A 217 -1.31 -6.65 2.98
CA GLU A 217 -0.43 -5.58 2.58
C GLU A 217 -1.05 -4.22 2.94
N GLY A 218 -1.17 -3.33 1.97
CA GLY A 218 -1.77 -2.04 2.21
C GLY A 218 -3.27 -2.06 2.37
N LEU A 219 -3.74 -1.02 3.03
CA LEU A 219 -5.15 -0.75 3.23
C LEU A 219 -5.40 0.75 3.32
N ASP A 220 -6.61 1.18 3.03
CA ASP A 220 -7.03 2.55 3.38
C ASP A 220 -8.48 2.57 3.88
N LEU A 221 -8.81 3.60 4.67
CA LEU A 221 -10.08 3.72 5.37
C LEU A 221 -10.82 4.99 4.93
N SER A 222 -12.05 4.80 4.44
CA SER A 222 -12.91 5.93 4.10
C SER A 222 -13.38 6.70 5.35
N GLN A 223 -13.88 7.91 5.15
CA GLN A 223 -14.49 8.72 6.21
C GLN A 223 -15.74 8.09 6.84
N GLN A 224 -16.24 7.02 6.25
CA GLN A 224 -17.40 6.27 6.77
C GLN A 224 -16.99 4.99 7.51
N GLY A 225 -15.69 4.70 7.58
CA GLY A 225 -15.15 3.51 8.22
C GLY A 225 -15.13 2.26 7.32
N VAL A 226 -15.38 2.43 6.02
CA VAL A 226 -15.19 1.34 5.05
C VAL A 226 -13.69 1.16 4.80
N VAL A 227 -13.21 -0.07 4.88
CA VAL A 227 -11.79 -0.42 4.63
C VAL A 227 -11.69 -1.07 3.27
N TYR A 228 -10.69 -0.67 2.47
CA TYR A 228 -10.32 -1.33 1.22
C TYR A 228 -8.93 -1.91 1.38
N TYR A 229 -8.72 -3.14 0.88
CA TYR A 229 -7.46 -3.88 1.06
C TYR A 229 -7.31 -5.02 0.05
N GLY A 230 -6.07 -5.43 -0.19
CA GLY A 230 -5.69 -6.56 -1.03
C GLY A 230 -5.27 -7.79 -0.21
N ASP A 231 -5.20 -8.92 -0.88
CA ASP A 231 -4.60 -10.17 -0.39
C ASP A 231 -3.38 -10.50 -1.25
N GLU A 232 -2.19 -10.45 -0.67
CA GLU A 232 -0.93 -10.76 -1.36
C GLU A 232 -0.83 -12.25 -1.67
N GLU A 233 -1.65 -12.75 -2.58
CA GLU A 233 -1.57 -14.13 -3.03
C GLU A 233 -1.08 -14.24 -4.47
N ARG A 234 -0.14 -15.17 -4.68
CA ARG A 234 0.41 -15.44 -6.01
C ARG A 234 -0.48 -16.39 -6.79
N PRO A 235 -0.79 -16.10 -8.05
CA PRO A 235 -1.45 -17.07 -8.92
C PRO A 235 -0.67 -18.37 -9.00
N GLY A 236 -1.39 -19.49 -8.99
CA GLY A 236 -0.80 -20.81 -9.06
C GLY A 236 -0.24 -21.36 -7.75
N SER A 237 -0.52 -20.74 -6.62
CA SER A 237 -0.15 -21.21 -5.27
C SER A 237 -0.72 -22.57 -4.91
N GLY A 238 -1.77 -23.02 -5.63
CA GLY A 238 -2.42 -24.33 -5.46
C GLY A 238 -3.42 -24.40 -4.30
N GLY A 239 -3.67 -23.27 -3.64
CA GLY A 239 -4.67 -23.12 -2.59
C GLY A 239 -6.03 -22.61 -3.09
N ALA A 240 -6.88 -22.22 -2.18
CA ALA A 240 -8.07 -21.44 -2.50
C ALA A 240 -7.65 -20.10 -3.09
N ASN A 241 -8.43 -19.58 -4.04
CA ASN A 241 -8.11 -18.35 -4.77
C ASN A 241 -6.81 -18.46 -5.59
N ALA A 242 -6.57 -19.62 -6.18
CA ALA A 242 -5.35 -19.93 -6.93
C ALA A 242 -5.15 -19.11 -8.22
N ASP A 243 -6.12 -18.29 -8.59
CA ASP A 243 -6.05 -17.31 -9.67
C ASP A 243 -5.40 -15.98 -9.23
N GLY A 244 -5.03 -15.85 -7.96
CA GLY A 244 -4.37 -14.71 -7.35
C GLY A 244 -5.16 -14.10 -6.21
N GLY A 245 -4.60 -13.11 -5.55
CA GLY A 245 -5.25 -12.42 -4.45
C GLY A 245 -6.44 -11.58 -4.89
N SER A 246 -7.44 -11.45 -4.06
CA SER A 246 -8.61 -10.63 -4.35
C SER A 246 -8.49 -9.24 -3.71
N LEU A 247 -9.19 -8.27 -4.30
CA LEU A 247 -9.44 -6.98 -3.68
C LEU A 247 -10.70 -7.07 -2.82
N PHE A 248 -10.62 -6.61 -1.59
CA PHE A 248 -11.71 -6.65 -0.62
C PHE A 248 -12.15 -5.26 -0.17
N LYS A 249 -13.39 -5.17 0.30
CA LYS A 249 -13.85 -4.08 1.16
C LYS A 249 -14.60 -4.62 2.38
N PHE A 250 -14.31 -4.05 3.53
CA PHE A 250 -15.10 -4.23 4.74
C PHE A 250 -16.06 -3.06 4.90
N VAL A 251 -17.35 -3.36 5.09
CA VAL A 251 -18.39 -2.35 5.36
C VAL A 251 -18.84 -2.50 6.80
N PRO A 252 -18.63 -1.50 7.67
CA PRO A 252 -18.97 -1.58 9.08
C PRO A 252 -20.49 -1.67 9.28
N SER A 253 -20.93 -2.43 10.28
CA SER A 253 -22.35 -2.47 10.68
C SER A 253 -22.86 -1.13 11.20
N THR A 254 -21.97 -0.33 11.77
CA THR A 254 -22.22 1.04 12.21
C THR A 254 -21.22 1.96 11.52
N VAL A 255 -21.70 2.76 10.58
CA VAL A 255 -20.90 3.76 9.90
C VAL A 255 -20.40 4.80 10.90
N TRP A 256 -19.13 5.20 10.76
CA TRP A 256 -18.58 6.25 11.62
C TRP A 256 -19.30 7.57 11.44
N ASP A 257 -19.66 8.20 12.54
CA ASP A 257 -20.48 9.42 12.59
C ASP A 257 -19.67 10.72 12.77
N GLY A 258 -18.34 10.61 12.77
CA GLY A 258 -17.43 11.74 12.99
C GLY A 258 -17.00 11.93 14.44
N THR A 259 -17.47 11.11 15.38
CA THR A 259 -17.07 11.23 16.79
C THR A 259 -15.69 10.58 17.03
N VAL A 260 -14.89 11.19 17.89
CA VAL A 260 -13.59 10.63 18.28
C VAL A 260 -13.80 9.33 19.07
N VAL A 261 -13.11 8.27 18.66
CA VAL A 261 -13.08 7.00 19.39
C VAL A 261 -12.19 7.15 20.62
N THR A 262 -12.78 6.99 21.79
CA THR A 262 -12.08 7.03 23.09
C THR A 262 -11.96 5.66 23.74
N SER A 263 -12.63 4.66 23.18
CA SER A 263 -12.53 3.24 23.53
C SER A 263 -12.62 2.41 22.27
N LEU A 264 -11.79 1.40 22.13
CA LEU A 264 -11.78 0.52 20.97
C LEU A 264 -13.10 -0.25 20.75
N SER A 265 -13.96 -0.34 21.77
CA SER A 265 -15.32 -0.88 21.63
C SER A 265 -16.26 0.02 20.80
N GLN A 266 -15.90 1.29 20.58
CA GLN A 266 -16.66 2.26 19.77
C GLN A 266 -16.22 2.26 18.31
N SER A 267 -15.16 1.53 17.97
CA SER A 267 -14.61 1.51 16.62
C SER A 267 -15.61 0.92 15.62
N PRO A 268 -15.74 1.50 14.42
CA PRO A 268 -16.50 0.88 13.32
C PRO A 268 -16.02 -0.52 12.95
N LEU A 269 -14.77 -0.86 13.25
CA LEU A 269 -14.18 -2.17 12.90
C LEU A 269 -14.60 -3.32 13.81
N VAL A 270 -15.43 -3.07 14.82
CA VAL A 270 -15.93 -4.12 15.73
C VAL A 270 -16.81 -5.14 15.03
N ALA A 271 -17.64 -4.70 14.07
CA ALA A 271 -18.56 -5.57 13.36
C ALA A 271 -18.87 -5.02 11.96
N GLY A 272 -19.01 -5.91 10.99
CA GLY A 272 -19.33 -5.53 9.61
C GLY A 272 -19.44 -6.74 8.69
N ASN A 273 -19.47 -6.48 7.40
CA ASN A 273 -19.46 -7.49 6.35
C ASN A 273 -18.30 -7.24 5.40
N VAL A 274 -17.73 -8.31 4.87
CA VAL A 274 -16.66 -8.24 3.86
C VAL A 274 -17.22 -8.60 2.50
N TYR A 275 -16.72 -7.91 1.49
CA TYR A 275 -17.06 -8.11 0.08
C TYR A 275 -15.77 -8.20 -0.73
N ALA A 276 -15.76 -9.07 -1.73
CA ALA A 276 -14.68 -9.17 -2.71
C ALA A 276 -15.10 -8.52 -4.03
N TYR A 277 -14.17 -7.92 -4.75
CA TYR A 277 -14.42 -7.33 -6.06
C TYR A 277 -14.57 -8.42 -7.12
N GLN A 278 -15.57 -8.27 -8.00
CA GLN A 278 -15.79 -9.11 -9.17
C GLN A 278 -15.94 -8.25 -10.41
N ALA A 279 -15.01 -8.36 -11.35
CA ALA A 279 -15.12 -7.72 -12.65
C ALA A 279 -16.19 -8.39 -13.51
N SER A 280 -16.91 -7.61 -14.30
CA SER A 280 -18.05 -8.09 -15.11
C SER A 280 -17.66 -9.04 -16.25
N CYS A 281 -16.41 -9.00 -16.68
CA CYS A 281 -15.92 -9.86 -17.77
C CYS A 281 -15.42 -11.23 -17.30
N GLN A 282 -15.52 -11.55 -16.02
CA GLN A 282 -15.03 -12.80 -15.48
C GLN A 282 -15.73 -14.03 -16.10
N ASN A 283 -14.94 -14.98 -16.54
CA ASN A 283 -15.45 -16.25 -17.08
C ASN A 283 -15.57 -17.29 -15.98
N ARG A 284 -16.81 -17.59 -15.56
CA ARG A 284 -17.09 -18.61 -14.55
C ARG A 284 -17.02 -20.04 -15.03
N THR A 285 -16.99 -20.27 -16.33
CA THR A 285 -17.11 -21.63 -16.91
C THR A 285 -15.77 -22.30 -17.16
N SER A 286 -14.66 -21.59 -16.99
CA SER A 286 -13.34 -22.10 -17.32
C SER A 286 -12.37 -21.96 -16.15
N SER A 287 -12.12 -23.06 -15.47
CA SER A 287 -10.98 -23.22 -14.57
C SER A 287 -9.63 -23.22 -15.28
N SER A 288 -9.64 -23.17 -16.64
CA SER A 288 -8.44 -23.24 -17.46
C SER A 288 -7.83 -21.88 -17.79
N PHE A 289 -8.53 -20.79 -17.47
CA PHE A 289 -8.06 -19.43 -17.69
C PHE A 289 -8.09 -18.70 -16.37
N PRO A 290 -7.06 -18.84 -15.55
CA PRO A 290 -6.92 -18.06 -14.35
C PRO A 290 -6.94 -16.57 -14.71
N GLN A 291 -7.67 -15.77 -13.95
CA GLN A 291 -7.90 -14.35 -14.20
C GLN A 291 -6.86 -13.54 -13.44
N PHE A 292 -5.65 -13.63 -13.84
CA PHE A 292 -4.60 -12.79 -13.34
C PHE A 292 -3.84 -12.18 -14.52
N GLY A 293 -3.39 -10.97 -14.33
CA GLY A 293 -2.76 -10.22 -15.40
C GLY A 293 -3.78 -9.62 -16.35
N GLN A 294 -3.33 -8.99 -17.33
CA GLN A 294 -3.99 -8.07 -18.24
C GLN A 294 -5.23 -8.62 -18.94
N GLY A 295 -6.38 -8.04 -18.68
CA GLY A 295 -7.59 -8.33 -19.46
C GLY A 295 -8.89 -8.19 -18.70
N CYS A 296 -9.25 -9.13 -17.87
CA CYS A 296 -10.55 -9.17 -17.20
C CYS A 296 -10.57 -8.58 -15.78
N GLU A 297 -9.51 -7.95 -15.33
CA GLU A 297 -9.41 -7.29 -14.03
C GLU A 297 -9.96 -5.87 -14.06
N ILE A 298 -10.06 -5.28 -15.23
CA ILE A 298 -10.50 -3.91 -15.43
C ILE A 298 -11.91 -3.84 -16.01
N GLY A 299 -12.56 -2.69 -15.84
CA GLY A 299 -13.89 -2.42 -16.35
C GLY A 299 -14.93 -2.36 -15.23
N GLU A 300 -16.18 -2.46 -15.59
CA GLU A 300 -17.29 -2.44 -14.62
C GLU A 300 -17.31 -3.74 -13.81
N GLY A 301 -17.63 -3.63 -12.53
CA GLY A 301 -17.69 -4.74 -11.60
C GLY A 301 -18.66 -4.50 -10.46
N ALA A 302 -18.75 -5.47 -9.57
CA ALA A 302 -19.59 -5.42 -8.38
C ALA A 302 -18.85 -6.04 -7.18
N TRP A 303 -19.37 -5.80 -6.00
CA TRP A 303 -18.90 -6.38 -4.78
C TRP A 303 -19.75 -7.58 -4.40
N VAL A 304 -19.12 -8.74 -4.21
CA VAL A 304 -19.77 -9.98 -3.78
C VAL A 304 -19.46 -10.26 -2.32
N LYS A 305 -20.48 -10.60 -1.52
CA LYS A 305 -20.29 -10.88 -0.10
C LYS A 305 -19.47 -12.15 0.11
N VAL A 306 -18.53 -12.08 1.05
CA VAL A 306 -17.65 -13.20 1.41
C VAL A 306 -17.65 -13.45 2.92
N ASP A 307 -17.22 -14.65 3.34
CA ASP A 307 -17.10 -15.02 4.74
C ASP A 307 -15.77 -14.51 5.31
N PRO A 308 -15.75 -13.60 6.29
CA PRO A 308 -14.51 -13.10 6.87
C PRO A 308 -13.67 -14.15 7.60
N ALA A 309 -14.26 -15.28 7.99
CA ALA A 309 -13.52 -16.37 8.59
C ALA A 309 -12.71 -17.19 7.56
N ASN A 310 -13.09 -17.12 6.28
CA ASN A 310 -12.51 -17.91 5.19
C ASN A 310 -12.46 -17.09 3.89
N LEU A 311 -11.79 -15.92 3.91
CA LEU A 311 -11.84 -14.95 2.82
C LEU A 311 -11.46 -15.53 1.46
N ARG A 312 -10.29 -16.18 1.33
CA ARG A 312 -9.81 -16.78 0.07
C ARG A 312 -10.78 -17.81 -0.48
N THR A 313 -11.18 -18.81 0.33
CA THR A 313 -12.12 -19.86 -0.09
C THR A 313 -13.47 -19.27 -0.48
N SER A 314 -13.94 -18.26 0.25
CA SER A 314 -15.22 -17.62 -0.05
C SER A 314 -15.14 -16.71 -1.27
N ALA A 315 -14.03 -16.02 -1.50
CA ALA A 315 -13.80 -15.23 -2.70
C ALA A 315 -13.80 -16.10 -3.96
N ASP A 316 -13.04 -17.21 -3.93
CA ASP A 316 -13.00 -18.21 -5.00
C ASP A 316 -14.39 -18.79 -5.29
N ALA A 317 -15.11 -19.25 -4.26
CA ALA A 317 -16.46 -19.80 -4.40
C ALA A 317 -17.46 -18.79 -4.99
N ASN A 318 -17.27 -17.50 -4.77
CA ASN A 318 -18.08 -16.41 -5.33
C ASN A 318 -17.50 -15.84 -6.62
N SER A 319 -16.45 -16.45 -7.16
CA SER A 319 -15.78 -15.99 -8.39
C SER A 319 -15.36 -14.51 -8.32
N ALA A 320 -14.78 -14.10 -7.22
CA ALA A 320 -14.11 -12.81 -7.13
C ALA A 320 -12.96 -12.74 -8.15
N THR A 321 -12.56 -11.56 -8.54
CA THR A 321 -11.45 -11.39 -9.49
C THR A 321 -10.13 -11.60 -8.78
N GLY A 322 -9.27 -12.46 -9.34
CA GLY A 322 -7.89 -12.63 -8.90
C GLY A 322 -6.96 -11.61 -9.53
N PHE A 323 -6.04 -11.08 -8.74
CA PHE A 323 -4.97 -10.19 -9.13
C PHE A 323 -3.62 -10.81 -8.79
N TYR A 324 -2.55 -10.34 -9.42
CA TYR A 324 -1.23 -10.91 -9.21
C TYR A 324 -0.51 -10.22 -8.04
N ARG A 325 -0.68 -10.71 -6.80
CA ARG A 325 -0.13 -10.11 -5.58
C ARG A 325 -0.62 -8.66 -5.38
N PRO A 326 -1.87 -8.44 -4.98
CA PRO A 326 -2.31 -7.12 -4.53
C PRO A 326 -1.52 -6.69 -3.29
N GLU A 327 -0.83 -5.56 -3.42
CA GLU A 327 0.05 -5.00 -2.39
C GLU A 327 -0.56 -3.73 -1.78
N ASP A 328 0.25 -2.68 -1.60
CA ASP A 328 -0.20 -1.43 -0.97
C ASP A 328 -1.31 -0.72 -1.75
N GLY A 329 -2.14 0.01 -1.03
CA GLY A 329 -3.22 0.78 -1.63
C GLY A 329 -3.64 2.01 -0.84
N HIS A 330 -4.08 3.04 -1.59
CA HIS A 330 -4.49 4.33 -1.06
C HIS A 330 -5.68 4.92 -1.81
N PHE A 331 -6.45 5.76 -1.13
CA PHE A 331 -7.42 6.61 -1.81
C PHE A 331 -6.75 7.75 -2.58
N ASP A 332 -7.24 8.04 -3.80
CA ASP A 332 -6.90 9.28 -4.50
C ASP A 332 -7.45 10.48 -3.70
N PRO A 333 -6.57 11.30 -3.09
CA PRO A 333 -6.99 12.37 -2.19
C PRO A 333 -7.72 13.51 -2.89
N LEU A 334 -7.68 13.56 -4.21
CA LEU A 334 -8.32 14.59 -5.03
C LEU A 334 -9.44 14.03 -5.91
N TYR A 335 -9.90 12.81 -5.65
CA TYR A 335 -11.07 12.28 -6.35
C TYR A 335 -12.32 13.10 -6.03
N THR A 336 -13.05 13.51 -7.07
CA THR A 336 -14.23 14.36 -6.96
C THR A 336 -15.51 13.69 -7.49
N GLY A 337 -15.40 12.43 -7.90
CA GLY A 337 -16.56 11.63 -8.30
C GLY A 337 -17.42 11.18 -7.11
N SER A 338 -18.50 10.48 -7.40
CA SER A 338 -19.32 9.87 -6.34
C SER A 338 -18.55 8.76 -5.65
N GLY A 339 -18.63 8.68 -4.33
CA GLY A 339 -17.97 7.65 -3.53
C GLY A 339 -16.47 7.85 -3.39
N VAL A 340 -15.67 6.82 -3.63
CA VAL A 340 -14.22 6.81 -3.47
C VAL A 340 -13.51 6.26 -4.71
N LYS A 341 -12.23 6.61 -4.87
CA LYS A 341 -11.30 5.98 -5.79
C LYS A 341 -10.16 5.40 -4.97
N PHE A 342 -10.10 4.09 -4.87
CA PHE A 342 -9.03 3.35 -4.20
C PHE A 342 -8.08 2.79 -5.26
N CYS A 343 -6.80 3.03 -5.12
CA CYS A 343 -5.77 2.52 -6.02
C CYS A 343 -4.86 1.57 -5.24
N TRP A 344 -4.40 0.51 -5.91
CA TRP A 344 -3.51 -0.48 -5.33
C TRP A 344 -2.49 -0.96 -6.36
N THR A 345 -1.38 -1.46 -5.89
CA THR A 345 -0.33 -2.11 -6.68
C THR A 345 -0.59 -3.61 -6.79
N ASN A 346 -0.20 -4.18 -7.91
CA ASN A 346 -0.06 -5.62 -8.10
C ASN A 346 1.39 -5.86 -8.51
N THR A 347 2.18 -6.50 -7.65
CA THR A 347 3.63 -6.68 -7.87
C THR A 347 3.94 -7.53 -9.08
N GLY A 348 3.08 -8.50 -9.40
CA GLY A 348 3.30 -9.35 -10.55
C GLY A 348 4.44 -10.35 -10.34
N ASN A 349 5.15 -10.66 -11.42
CA ASN A 349 6.32 -11.53 -11.46
C ASN A 349 7.20 -11.20 -12.67
N ALA A 350 8.20 -10.38 -12.50
CA ALA A 350 9.09 -9.95 -13.57
C ALA A 350 9.79 -11.13 -14.28
N GLY A 351 10.10 -12.21 -13.54
CA GLY A 351 10.66 -13.45 -14.12
C GLY A 351 9.73 -14.15 -15.10
N ALA A 352 8.42 -14.01 -14.94
CA ALA A 352 7.39 -14.48 -15.85
C ALA A 352 6.97 -13.43 -16.90
N LYS A 353 7.64 -12.27 -16.92
CA LYS A 353 7.31 -11.09 -17.77
C LYS A 353 5.95 -10.47 -17.44
N ASN A 354 5.43 -10.69 -16.27
CA ASN A 354 4.40 -9.87 -15.67
C ASN A 354 5.11 -8.85 -14.77
N TYR A 355 5.23 -7.63 -15.24
CA TYR A 355 6.02 -6.60 -14.57
C TYR A 355 5.24 -5.85 -13.50
N GLY A 356 4.01 -6.30 -13.22
CA GLY A 356 3.12 -5.66 -12.27
C GLY A 356 2.37 -4.47 -12.87
N GLU A 357 1.52 -3.89 -12.04
CA GLU A 357 0.64 -2.79 -12.47
C GLU A 357 0.10 -2.02 -11.27
N VAL A 358 -0.45 -0.84 -11.52
CA VAL A 358 -1.28 -0.11 -10.57
C VAL A 358 -2.69 -0.04 -11.09
N ASN A 359 -3.63 -0.52 -10.33
CA ASN A 359 -5.05 -0.45 -10.63
C ASN A 359 -5.77 0.49 -9.67
N CYS A 360 -6.87 1.08 -10.12
CA CYS A 360 -7.76 1.85 -9.26
C CYS A 360 -9.21 1.39 -9.45
N VAL A 361 -9.94 1.28 -8.36
CA VAL A 361 -11.38 1.03 -8.37
C VAL A 361 -12.14 2.29 -7.93
N MET A 362 -13.11 2.69 -8.72
CA MET A 362 -14.06 3.75 -8.37
C MET A 362 -15.32 3.08 -7.82
N ASP A 363 -15.50 3.15 -6.52
CA ASP A 363 -16.70 2.64 -5.84
C ASP A 363 -17.66 3.81 -5.58
N THR A 364 -18.78 3.83 -6.29
CA THR A 364 -19.73 4.93 -6.22
C THR A 364 -20.60 4.92 -4.96
N ASN A 365 -20.62 3.79 -4.24
CA ASN A 365 -21.38 3.62 -2.99
C ASN A 365 -20.61 2.76 -1.98
N PRO A 366 -19.59 3.31 -1.31
CA PRO A 366 -18.73 2.56 -0.38
C PRO A 366 -19.48 1.79 0.70
N VAL A 367 -20.52 2.38 1.27
CA VAL A 367 -21.34 1.74 2.32
C VAL A 367 -22.46 0.86 1.76
N GLY A 368 -22.58 0.79 0.44
CA GLY A 368 -23.56 -0.07 -0.22
C GLY A 368 -23.29 -1.53 0.09
N THR A 369 -24.28 -2.18 0.67
CA THR A 369 -24.26 -3.59 1.03
C THR A 369 -24.98 -4.42 -0.04
N GLY A 370 -24.87 -4.03 -1.31
CA GLY A 370 -25.53 -4.73 -2.39
C GLY A 370 -25.16 -6.20 -2.39
N GLU A 371 -25.87 -6.99 -1.59
CA GLU A 371 -25.96 -8.42 -1.84
C GLU A 371 -26.63 -8.58 -3.21
N VAL A 372 -25.82 -8.70 -4.24
CA VAL A 372 -26.31 -9.34 -5.44
C VAL A 372 -26.50 -10.78 -5.03
N THR A 373 -27.71 -11.12 -4.61
CA THR A 373 -28.11 -12.51 -4.42
C THR A 373 -28.07 -13.14 -5.80
N ILE A 374 -27.05 -13.96 -6.01
CA ILE A 374 -26.82 -14.65 -7.28
C ILE A 374 -27.79 -15.85 -7.38
N ASP A 375 -29.10 -15.59 -7.25
CA ASP A 375 -30.09 -16.64 -7.49
C ASP A 375 -30.24 -16.96 -8.98
N ASN A 376 -29.73 -16.09 -9.85
CA ASN A 376 -29.74 -16.32 -11.29
C ASN A 376 -28.69 -15.44 -11.98
N PRO A 377 -27.43 -15.85 -12.02
CA PRO A 377 -26.43 -15.09 -12.75
C PRO A 377 -26.82 -15.06 -14.23
N ALA A 378 -27.11 -13.88 -14.74
CA ALA A 378 -27.29 -13.69 -16.18
C ALA A 378 -25.94 -14.01 -16.84
N VAL A 379 -25.84 -15.20 -17.43
CA VAL A 379 -24.69 -15.60 -18.22
C VAL A 379 -24.94 -15.10 -19.64
N ASN A 380 -24.07 -14.23 -20.13
CA ASN A 380 -24.17 -13.79 -21.53
C ASN A 380 -23.81 -14.92 -22.51
N ALA A 381 -23.96 -14.64 -23.81
CA ALA A 381 -23.66 -15.59 -24.90
C ALA A 381 -22.19 -16.09 -24.90
N HIS A 382 -21.28 -15.46 -24.14
CA HIS A 382 -19.86 -15.84 -24.01
C HIS A 382 -19.55 -16.56 -22.71
N GLY A 383 -20.56 -16.91 -21.92
CA GLY A 383 -20.37 -17.58 -20.62
C GLY A 383 -19.85 -16.65 -19.50
N LEU A 384 -19.87 -15.35 -19.72
CA LEU A 384 -19.46 -14.36 -18.73
C LEU A 384 -20.65 -13.98 -17.85
N THR A 385 -20.38 -13.81 -16.57
CA THR A 385 -21.40 -13.35 -15.63
C THR A 385 -21.34 -11.84 -15.49
N TYR A 386 -22.40 -11.17 -15.87
CA TYR A 386 -22.54 -9.71 -15.72
C TYR A 386 -23.31 -9.39 -14.45
N LEU A 387 -22.68 -9.52 -13.32
CA LEU A 387 -23.30 -9.03 -12.08
C LEU A 387 -23.46 -7.51 -12.12
N ALA A 388 -22.45 -6.81 -12.66
CA ALA A 388 -22.48 -5.36 -12.78
C ALA A 388 -23.50 -4.82 -13.79
N ASP A 389 -23.88 -5.61 -14.80
CA ASP A 389 -24.86 -5.23 -15.82
C ASP A 389 -26.30 -5.64 -15.47
N SER A 390 -26.49 -6.40 -14.40
CA SER A 390 -27.82 -6.74 -13.96
C SER A 390 -28.58 -5.49 -13.47
N ALA A 391 -29.89 -5.48 -13.58
CA ALA A 391 -30.72 -4.40 -13.05
C ALA A 391 -30.54 -4.27 -11.52
N GLU A 392 -30.28 -5.38 -10.87
CA GLU A 392 -29.98 -5.48 -9.45
C GLU A 392 -28.64 -4.81 -9.14
N ALA A 393 -27.58 -5.12 -9.87
CA ALA A 393 -26.27 -4.51 -9.67
C ALA A 393 -26.30 -2.99 -9.90
N LYS A 394 -27.10 -2.48 -10.82
CA LYS A 394 -27.27 -1.03 -11.04
C LYS A 394 -27.93 -0.30 -9.88
N GLY A 395 -28.67 -1.01 -9.04
CA GLY A 395 -29.25 -0.47 -7.80
C GLY A 395 -28.32 -0.56 -6.58
N PHE A 396 -27.18 -1.26 -6.70
CA PHE A 396 -26.26 -1.55 -5.62
C PHE A 396 -24.88 -0.89 -5.86
N ALA A 397 -23.90 -1.24 -5.02
CA ALA A 397 -22.55 -0.73 -5.14
C ALA A 397 -21.89 -1.24 -6.42
N VAL A 398 -21.96 -0.47 -7.47
CA VAL A 398 -21.25 -0.72 -8.73
C VAL A 398 -19.89 -0.06 -8.64
N ALA A 399 -18.86 -0.83 -8.90
CA ALA A 399 -17.49 -0.37 -8.96
C ALA A 399 -16.95 -0.49 -10.37
N ALA A 400 -16.01 0.38 -10.74
CA ALA A 400 -15.31 0.28 -12.02
C ALA A 400 -13.81 0.34 -11.76
N ALA A 401 -13.10 -0.71 -12.15
CA ALA A 401 -11.65 -0.77 -12.07
C ALA A 401 -11.01 -0.26 -13.36
N ASN A 402 -9.89 0.43 -13.20
CA ASN A 402 -9.06 0.91 -14.31
C ASN A 402 -7.59 0.71 -13.98
N ARG A 403 -6.79 0.31 -14.98
CA ARG A 403 -5.33 0.25 -14.86
C ARG A 403 -4.75 1.65 -15.06
N MET A 404 -3.96 2.09 -14.09
CA MET A 404 -3.31 3.41 -14.10
C MET A 404 -1.88 3.33 -14.63
N VAL A 405 -1.16 2.28 -14.26
CA VAL A 405 0.22 2.02 -14.69
C VAL A 405 0.32 0.56 -15.09
N GLU A 406 0.91 0.30 -16.24
CA GLU A 406 1.33 -1.02 -16.66
C GLU A 406 2.85 -1.08 -16.56
N GLY A 407 3.36 -2.04 -15.80
CA GLY A 407 4.79 -2.23 -15.61
C GLY A 407 5.50 -2.70 -16.88
N ASP A 408 6.77 -2.39 -16.96
CA ASP A 408 7.67 -2.82 -18.03
C ASP A 408 9.03 -3.24 -17.44
N THR A 409 10.06 -3.35 -18.26
CA THR A 409 11.40 -3.74 -17.80
C THR A 409 12.14 -2.67 -17.00
N ASP A 410 11.65 -1.42 -16.99
CA ASP A 410 12.26 -0.30 -16.25
C ASP A 410 11.43 0.04 -14.99
N LEU A 411 10.09 0.02 -15.06
CA LEU A 411 9.19 0.08 -13.94
C LEU A 411 8.58 -1.31 -13.72
N ASN A 412 8.98 -2.00 -12.66
CA ASN A 412 8.49 -3.35 -12.40
C ASN A 412 8.43 -3.64 -10.90
N GLN A 413 7.65 -4.67 -10.58
CA GLN A 413 7.39 -5.07 -9.20
C GLN A 413 6.95 -3.87 -8.33
N PRO A 414 5.89 -3.13 -8.74
CA PRO A 414 5.33 -2.09 -7.91
C PRO A 414 4.78 -2.72 -6.64
N ASP A 415 5.22 -2.20 -5.52
CA ASP A 415 4.89 -2.71 -4.20
C ASP A 415 4.13 -1.64 -3.41
N ASN A 416 4.79 -0.61 -2.94
CA ASN A 416 4.13 0.44 -2.21
C ASN A 416 3.58 1.55 -3.14
N LEU A 417 2.59 2.28 -2.65
CA LEU A 417 1.90 3.34 -3.34
C LEU A 417 1.75 4.57 -2.44
N ALA A 418 1.87 5.76 -2.99
CA ALA A 418 1.55 6.99 -2.29
C ALA A 418 0.92 8.04 -3.21
N PHE A 419 0.16 8.95 -2.62
CA PHE A 419 -0.31 10.15 -3.33
C PHE A 419 0.29 11.41 -2.72
N GLN A 420 0.71 12.34 -3.57
CA GLN A 420 1.02 13.68 -3.13
C GLN A 420 -0.30 14.45 -2.87
N PRO A 421 -0.60 14.84 -1.63
CA PRO A 421 -1.96 15.30 -1.24
C PRO A 421 -2.47 16.51 -2.02
N VAL A 422 -1.57 17.38 -2.48
CA VAL A 422 -1.92 18.66 -3.12
C VAL A 422 -2.06 18.54 -4.63
N THR A 423 -1.27 17.70 -5.26
CA THR A 423 -1.27 17.55 -6.72
C THR A 423 -2.11 16.35 -7.19
N GLY A 424 -2.29 15.35 -6.33
CA GLY A 424 -2.86 14.07 -6.67
C GLY A 424 -1.94 13.21 -7.56
N ASN A 425 -0.69 13.60 -7.75
CA ASN A 425 0.28 12.74 -8.41
C ASN A 425 0.49 11.48 -7.58
N MET A 426 0.52 10.36 -8.26
CA MET A 426 0.76 9.06 -7.67
C MET A 426 2.27 8.77 -7.67
N TYR A 427 2.72 8.11 -6.63
CA TYR A 427 4.09 7.65 -6.50
C TYR A 427 4.07 6.13 -6.36
N VAL A 428 4.82 5.46 -7.22
CA VAL A 428 4.94 4.00 -7.26
C VAL A 428 6.33 3.63 -6.79
N ILE A 429 6.41 2.69 -5.89
CA ILE A 429 7.63 2.26 -5.22
C ILE A 429 7.84 0.79 -5.59
N GLU A 430 9.07 0.42 -5.96
CA GLU A 430 9.41 -0.92 -6.43
C GLU A 430 10.03 -1.78 -5.33
N ASP A 431 9.56 -3.03 -5.20
CA ASP A 431 10.24 -4.11 -4.48
C ASP A 431 11.18 -4.86 -5.44
N ASN A 432 12.38 -4.33 -5.62
CA ASN A 432 13.43 -5.04 -6.33
C ASN A 432 14.83 -4.49 -5.99
N PRO A 433 15.90 -5.24 -6.29
CA PRO A 433 17.25 -4.75 -6.09
C PRO A 433 17.50 -3.40 -6.80
N PHE A 434 18.02 -2.42 -6.07
CA PHE A 434 18.13 -1.02 -6.50
C PHE A 434 16.78 -0.35 -6.77
N GLY A 435 15.74 -0.74 -6.06
CA GLY A 435 14.38 -0.29 -6.23
C GLY A 435 14.24 1.22 -6.39
N ASP A 436 13.30 1.61 -7.21
CA ASP A 436 13.08 2.99 -7.61
C ASP A 436 11.77 3.55 -7.02
N VAL A 437 11.71 4.85 -6.89
CA VAL A 437 10.45 5.58 -6.68
C VAL A 437 10.12 6.38 -7.92
N TRP A 438 8.94 6.17 -8.44
CA TRP A 438 8.41 6.81 -9.63
C TRP A 438 7.32 7.82 -9.28
N ALA A 439 7.35 8.99 -9.90
CA ALA A 439 6.27 9.97 -9.84
C ALA A 439 5.44 9.87 -11.11
N CYS A 440 4.16 9.55 -10.97
CA CYS A 440 3.22 9.35 -12.06
C CYS A 440 2.18 10.48 -12.10
N LEU A 441 1.69 10.82 -13.28
CA LEU A 441 0.64 11.80 -13.44
C LEU A 441 -0.66 11.28 -12.81
N ARG A 442 -1.42 12.21 -12.26
CA ARG A 442 -2.77 11.93 -11.82
C ARG A 442 -3.65 11.56 -13.00
N ASP A 443 -4.48 10.53 -12.81
CA ASP A 443 -5.54 10.16 -13.74
C ASP A 443 -6.47 11.33 -14.07
N SER A 444 -6.65 11.60 -15.35
CA SER A 444 -7.50 12.68 -15.86
C SER A 444 -8.95 12.27 -16.11
N ASN A 445 -9.39 11.11 -15.66
CA ASN A 445 -10.71 10.49 -15.87
C ASN A 445 -10.97 10.03 -17.32
N ASP A 446 -9.96 9.90 -18.13
CA ASP A 446 -10.14 9.45 -19.53
C ASP A 446 -10.05 7.94 -19.71
N ARG A 447 -9.66 7.18 -18.68
CA ARG A 447 -9.42 5.74 -18.72
C ARG A 447 -8.36 5.33 -19.75
N ASP A 448 -7.54 6.26 -20.21
CA ASP A 448 -6.45 5.97 -21.11
C ASP A 448 -5.11 5.97 -20.37
N ILE A 449 -4.67 4.79 -20.00
CA ILE A 449 -3.38 4.49 -19.36
C ILE A 449 -2.18 5.13 -20.08
N LYS A 450 -2.27 5.34 -21.40
CA LYS A 450 -1.17 5.90 -22.19
C LYS A 450 -0.94 7.39 -21.95
N THR A 451 -1.89 8.08 -21.32
CA THR A 451 -1.73 9.48 -20.93
C THR A 451 -1.12 9.64 -19.54
N ASP A 452 -1.01 8.56 -18.79
CA ASP A 452 -0.48 8.54 -17.43
C ASP A 452 0.99 8.12 -17.49
N GLY A 453 1.87 9.09 -17.57
CA GLY A 453 3.29 8.83 -17.64
C GLY A 453 3.97 8.99 -16.30
N CYS A 454 5.00 8.20 -16.09
CA CYS A 454 5.81 8.20 -14.88
C CYS A 454 7.24 8.68 -15.16
N VAL A 455 7.87 9.25 -14.14
CA VAL A 455 9.30 9.63 -14.16
C VAL A 455 9.96 9.18 -12.86
N LYS A 456 11.17 8.66 -12.97
CA LYS A 456 11.97 8.18 -11.84
C LYS A 456 12.53 9.33 -11.02
N ILE A 457 12.35 9.32 -9.71
CA ILE A 457 12.79 10.39 -8.82
C ILE A 457 13.80 9.97 -7.75
N LEU A 458 13.81 8.70 -7.42
CA LEU A 458 14.73 8.09 -6.45
C LEU A 458 15.17 6.73 -6.95
N SER A 459 16.38 6.31 -6.63
CA SER A 459 16.88 4.95 -6.79
C SER A 459 17.72 4.59 -5.56
N VAL A 460 17.47 3.43 -4.96
CA VAL A 460 18.29 2.91 -3.87
C VAL A 460 19.65 2.46 -4.40
N ARG A 461 20.72 2.68 -3.63
CA ARG A 461 22.10 2.34 -4.04
C ARG A 461 22.58 1.00 -3.49
N ASP A 462 21.89 0.43 -2.55
CA ASP A 462 22.20 -0.91 -2.07
C ASP A 462 21.39 -1.94 -2.85
N GLY A 463 22.07 -2.90 -3.48
CA GLY A 463 21.40 -3.96 -4.24
C GLY A 463 20.74 -5.04 -3.38
N SER A 464 20.83 -4.94 -2.05
CA SER A 464 20.10 -5.78 -1.11
C SER A 464 18.95 -5.05 -0.41
N ALA A 465 18.80 -3.76 -0.69
CA ALA A 465 17.81 -2.89 -0.06
C ALA A 465 16.78 -2.42 -1.07
N GLU A 466 15.62 -2.06 -0.55
CA GLU A 466 14.52 -1.47 -1.29
C GLU A 466 13.97 -0.21 -0.59
N PRO A 467 13.32 0.69 -1.32
CA PRO A 467 12.58 1.79 -0.74
C PRO A 467 11.19 1.33 -0.31
N THR A 468 10.80 1.50 0.96
CA THR A 468 9.49 1.10 1.44
C THR A 468 8.76 2.22 2.17
N GLY A 469 7.46 2.08 2.32
CA GLY A 469 6.63 2.99 3.10
C GLY A 469 6.69 4.45 2.66
N PHE A 470 6.92 4.76 1.40
CA PHE A 470 7.03 6.14 0.91
C PHE A 470 5.73 6.90 1.15
N THR A 471 5.79 8.01 1.89
CA THR A 471 4.59 8.79 2.21
C THR A 471 4.86 10.29 2.27
N PHE A 472 3.86 11.12 1.91
CA PHE A 472 3.95 12.58 1.98
C PHE A 472 3.31 13.14 3.23
N SER A 473 3.98 14.14 3.85
CA SER A 473 3.27 15.03 4.78
C SER A 473 2.14 15.77 4.07
N GLY A 474 1.12 16.18 4.80
CA GLY A 474 -0.09 16.78 4.23
C GLY A 474 0.12 18.07 3.46
N ASP A 475 1.30 18.71 3.55
CA ASP A 475 1.68 19.85 2.71
C ASP A 475 2.19 19.45 1.32
N GLY A 476 2.41 18.15 1.08
CA GLY A 476 2.91 17.59 -0.16
C GLY A 476 4.34 17.99 -0.54
N LYS A 477 5.10 18.63 0.35
CA LYS A 477 6.45 19.14 0.08
C LYS A 477 7.55 18.31 0.71
N THR A 478 7.18 17.47 1.65
CA THR A 478 8.07 16.58 2.39
C THR A 478 7.57 15.17 2.25
N ALA A 479 8.44 14.25 1.87
CA ALA A 479 8.17 12.82 1.87
C ALA A 479 9.11 12.11 2.85
N TYR A 480 8.70 10.92 3.26
CA TYR A 480 9.49 10.03 4.09
C TYR A 480 9.55 8.66 3.40
N VAL A 481 10.65 7.96 3.56
CA VAL A 481 10.87 6.63 2.99
C VAL A 481 11.79 5.84 3.92
N HIS A 482 11.51 4.57 4.12
CA HIS A 482 12.49 3.63 4.66
C HIS A 482 13.42 3.16 3.55
N VAL A 483 14.67 2.86 3.92
CA VAL A 483 15.59 2.07 3.11
C VAL A 483 15.73 0.76 3.85
N GLN A 484 14.96 -0.22 3.41
CA GLN A 484 14.87 -1.53 4.02
C GLN A 484 16.05 -2.39 3.58
N HIS A 485 16.85 -2.89 4.52
CA HIS A 485 18.06 -3.65 4.25
C HIS A 485 17.85 -5.12 4.60
N SER A 486 17.04 -5.82 3.86
CA SER A 486 16.59 -7.19 4.16
C SER A 486 17.73 -8.22 4.32
N SER A 487 18.89 -7.99 3.71
CA SER A 487 20.06 -8.85 3.85
C SER A 487 21.18 -8.27 4.72
N ASP A 488 21.01 -7.06 5.23
CA ASP A 488 21.97 -6.40 6.13
C ASP A 488 21.60 -6.68 7.58
N THR A 489 22.38 -7.50 8.26
CA THR A 489 22.21 -7.81 9.69
C THR A 489 23.04 -6.91 10.59
N ALA A 490 23.79 -5.95 10.02
CA ALA A 490 24.71 -5.13 10.77
C ALA A 490 23.98 -3.96 11.46
N CYS A 491 24.35 -3.70 12.70
CA CYS A 491 24.06 -2.44 13.34
C CYS A 491 25.04 -1.39 12.83
N VAL A 492 24.59 -0.20 12.49
CA VAL A 492 25.45 0.85 11.92
C VAL A 492 26.54 1.28 12.90
N ASP A 493 26.21 1.40 14.16
CA ASP A 493 27.17 1.41 15.26
C ASP A 493 26.67 0.45 16.34
N GLY A 494 27.58 -0.14 17.12
CA GLY A 494 27.22 -1.14 18.11
C GLY A 494 26.22 -0.69 19.20
N SER A 495 25.90 0.61 19.26
CA SER A 495 24.94 1.17 20.20
C SER A 495 23.50 1.16 19.65
N ASP A 496 23.32 1.11 18.33
CA ASP A 496 22.01 1.19 17.70
C ASP A 496 21.17 -0.05 18.00
N CYS A 497 21.77 -1.23 17.86
CA CYS A 497 21.10 -2.48 18.21
C CYS A 497 20.86 -2.63 19.72
N ALA A 498 21.76 -2.11 20.56
CA ALA A 498 21.55 -2.15 22.02
C ALA A 498 20.28 -1.39 22.43
N ASN A 499 19.95 -0.30 21.74
CA ASN A 499 18.73 0.46 21.97
C ASN A 499 17.46 -0.23 21.41
N ASN A 500 17.64 -1.26 20.61
CA ASN A 500 16.58 -2.05 19.96
C ASN A 500 16.59 -3.51 20.43
N ASP A 501 17.04 -3.77 21.66
CA ASP A 501 17.16 -5.10 22.25
C ASP A 501 18.09 -6.06 21.45
N GLY A 502 19.11 -5.54 20.79
CA GLY A 502 19.99 -6.33 19.92
C GLY A 502 19.43 -6.55 18.50
N TYR A 503 18.22 -6.09 18.22
CA TYR A 503 17.58 -6.21 16.92
C TYR A 503 18.25 -5.27 15.88
N PRO A 504 18.54 -5.74 14.67
CA PRO A 504 19.13 -4.94 13.61
C PRO A 504 18.29 -3.71 13.24
N THR A 505 18.91 -2.75 12.56
CA THR A 505 18.27 -1.45 12.29
C THR A 505 18.32 -1.05 10.83
N ASP A 506 17.33 -0.27 10.40
CA ASP A 506 17.22 0.36 9.09
C ASP A 506 17.21 1.90 9.17
N ASP A 507 17.19 2.53 8.00
CA ASP A 507 17.25 3.97 7.84
C ASP A 507 15.89 4.56 7.46
N LEU A 508 15.39 5.52 8.25
CA LEU A 508 14.27 6.39 7.88
C LEU A 508 14.81 7.72 7.33
N VAL A 509 14.48 8.00 6.09
CA VAL A 509 14.94 9.18 5.35
C VAL A 509 13.79 10.14 5.11
N LYS A 510 14.05 11.43 5.34
CA LYS A 510 13.16 12.54 4.99
C LYS A 510 13.65 13.19 3.69
N ILE A 511 12.76 13.33 2.73
CA ILE A 511 13.02 13.93 1.42
C ILE A 511 12.28 15.25 1.31
N THR A 512 13.00 16.30 0.89
CA THR A 512 12.47 17.65 0.71
C THR A 512 12.84 18.20 -0.67
N GLY A 513 12.22 19.31 -1.06
CA GLY A 513 12.52 19.96 -2.33
C GLY A 513 11.42 19.81 -3.38
N PHE A 514 10.39 19.02 -3.11
CA PHE A 514 9.21 18.95 -3.96
C PHE A 514 8.58 20.34 -4.09
N LYS A 515 8.31 20.75 -5.33
CA LYS A 515 7.65 22.02 -5.63
C LYS A 515 6.20 21.74 -6.02
N ILE A 516 5.31 22.35 -5.28
CA ILE A 516 3.89 22.35 -5.64
C ILE A 516 3.69 23.58 -6.53
N ASN A 517 3.61 23.34 -7.84
CA ASN A 517 3.43 24.39 -8.80
C ASN A 517 1.96 24.81 -8.85
N GLY A 518 1.75 26.02 -8.44
CA GLY A 518 0.69 26.91 -8.79
C GLY A 518 -0.74 26.37 -8.83
N LYS A 519 -1.42 26.46 -7.70
CA LYS A 519 -2.81 26.95 -7.74
C LYS A 519 -2.81 28.42 -7.37
#